data_8550c57cdd624aed16e9d80043eafed4
#
_entry.id   8550c57cdd624aed16e9d80043eafed4
#
_cell.length_a   1.000
_cell.length_b   1.000
_cell.length_c   1.000
_cell.angle_alpha   90.00
_cell.angle_beta   90.00
_cell.angle_gamma   90.00
#
_symmetry.space_group_name_H-M   'P 1'
#
loop_
_entity.id
_entity.type
_entity.pdbx_description
1 polymer ?
#
loop_
_entity_poly.entity_id
_entity_poly.type
_entity_poly.pdbx_seq_one_letter_code
_entity_poly.pdbx_strand_id
1 'polypeptide(L)'
;MITLSGKSVFGGVAIGKIAFYKRQEKQVRRYHVEDTEAEVARFEDAQETAIVQLGELYDKAMEDVGEANAAIFEVHQMMLMDLDYVDSIKNIITTQEVNAEYAVATTGDNFSQMFASMDDAYMQGRAADVKDVSDRLLGILSDAGESGVVADEPVIVAADDLVPSETVQLDKSKVLAFATMYGSANSHTAILARTMNIPAVIGLGEGLAKEYDGRMAAIDGFTGTIYIDPDEETMKAMTEKREEDRRQKALLEELKGKENVTLSGQKINVYANIGNLSDVGAVLKNDAGGIGLFRSEFLYLESEDFPTEEQQFQVYKQVAENMAGKKVIIRTLDIGADKQLDYFGLDKEENPALGYRAIRICLTRPEIFKTQLRALYRASAYGQIAIMFPMIISVKEVKQIKVIIEEVKEELREAQIPFREDVELGIMIETPAAVMMSRELAKEVDFFSVGTNDLTQYTLAIDRQNQKLDAFYDPHHPAVLAMIRMAAENAHAEGKWIGICGELGADLELTEEFLSMGLDELSVSPAMVLPLRKKIRETK
;
A
#
# COMPACT_ATOMS: atom_id res chain seq x y z
N MET A 1 -9.97 16.25 31.68
CA MET A 1 -9.23 15.87 30.46
C MET A 1 -8.57 14.52 30.66
N ILE A 2 -8.70 13.61 29.70
CA ILE A 2 -8.03 12.32 29.66
C ILE A 2 -7.16 12.33 28.39
N THR A 3 -5.91 11.90 28.51
CA THR A 3 -4.98 11.84 27.38
C THR A 3 -4.57 10.40 27.16
N LEU A 4 -4.77 9.91 25.91
CA LEU A 4 -4.34 8.57 25.50
C LEU A 4 -3.36 8.72 24.33
N SER A 5 -2.37 7.85 24.31
CA SER A 5 -1.37 7.83 23.25
C SER A 5 -1.37 6.46 22.56
N GLY A 6 -1.37 6.49 21.25
CA GLY A 6 -1.31 5.34 20.38
C GLY A 6 -0.32 5.57 19.25
N LYS A 7 -0.46 4.82 18.18
CA LYS A 7 0.39 4.94 16.99
C LYS A 7 -0.31 5.80 15.95
N SER A 8 0.38 6.84 15.47
CA SER A 8 -0.08 7.64 14.32
C SER A 8 -0.13 6.79 13.05
N VAL A 9 -1.20 6.90 12.31
CA VAL A 9 -1.39 6.27 11.00
C VAL A 9 -1.43 7.31 9.88
N PHE A 10 -2.15 8.41 10.14
CA PHE A 10 -2.26 9.53 9.22
C PHE A 10 -2.34 10.85 10.00
N GLY A 11 -1.52 11.82 9.58
CA GLY A 11 -1.39 13.13 10.22
C GLY A 11 -2.61 14.03 9.98
N GLY A 12 -2.85 14.92 10.89
CA GLY A 12 -3.92 15.92 10.87
C GLY A 12 -4.53 16.09 12.24
N VAL A 13 -5.36 17.10 12.41
CA VAL A 13 -6.08 17.38 13.66
C VAL A 13 -7.58 17.32 13.41
N ALA A 14 -8.29 16.52 14.20
CA ALA A 14 -9.73 16.46 14.20
C ALA A 14 -10.28 16.79 15.59
N ILE A 15 -11.37 17.56 15.64
CA ILE A 15 -12.08 17.93 16.87
C ILE A 15 -13.55 17.62 16.66
N GLY A 16 -14.12 16.78 17.50
CA GLY A 16 -15.50 16.37 17.43
C GLY A 16 -15.90 15.44 18.55
N LYS A 17 -17.15 14.97 18.54
CA LYS A 17 -17.61 13.95 19.47
C LYS A 17 -17.09 12.58 19.08
N ILE A 18 -16.80 11.76 20.07
CA ILE A 18 -16.52 10.35 19.88
C ILE A 18 -17.83 9.63 19.60
N ALA A 19 -17.84 8.78 18.58
CA ALA A 19 -18.93 7.83 18.35
C ALA A 19 -18.34 6.42 18.25
N PHE A 20 -18.63 5.57 19.20
CA PHE A 20 -18.23 4.18 19.15
C PHE A 20 -19.00 3.43 18.09
N TYR A 21 -18.29 2.64 17.28
CA TYR A 21 -18.91 1.71 16.37
C TYR A 21 -19.69 0.67 17.14
N LYS A 22 -21.01 0.65 16.99
CA LYS A 22 -21.90 -0.25 17.70
C LYS A 22 -22.03 -1.55 16.92
N ARG A 23 -21.43 -2.61 17.47
CA ARG A 23 -21.73 -3.98 17.08
C ARG A 23 -22.88 -4.48 17.95
N GLN A 24 -23.84 -5.10 17.32
CA GLN A 24 -24.87 -5.78 18.12
C GLN A 24 -24.26 -6.99 18.79
N GLU A 25 -24.39 -7.07 20.13
CA GLU A 25 -24.04 -8.28 20.86
C GLU A 25 -25.03 -9.38 20.47
N LYS A 26 -24.58 -10.29 19.61
CA LYS A 26 -25.35 -11.43 19.19
C LYS A 26 -25.21 -12.50 20.28
N GLN A 27 -26.20 -12.60 21.16
CA GLN A 27 -26.25 -13.72 22.10
C GLN A 27 -26.69 -14.97 21.34
N VAL A 28 -25.73 -15.75 20.90
CA VAL A 28 -26.01 -17.05 20.30
C VAL A 28 -26.45 -18.01 21.40
N ARG A 29 -27.74 -18.37 21.38
CA ARG A 29 -28.31 -19.36 22.31
C ARG A 29 -28.42 -20.69 21.59
N ARG A 30 -27.94 -21.76 22.24
CA ARG A 30 -28.15 -23.12 21.78
C ARG A 30 -29.55 -23.59 22.16
N TYR A 31 -30.34 -24.02 21.17
CA TYR A 31 -31.61 -24.69 21.39
C TYR A 31 -31.80 -25.86 20.44
N HIS A 32 -32.63 -26.81 20.86
CA HIS A 32 -32.93 -28.01 20.05
C HIS A 32 -33.94 -27.67 18.97
N VAL A 33 -33.72 -28.22 17.76
CA VAL A 33 -34.62 -28.11 16.62
C VAL A 33 -35.16 -29.51 16.27
N GLU A 34 -36.47 -29.61 16.05
CA GLU A 34 -37.12 -30.89 15.71
C GLU A 34 -36.97 -31.21 14.20
N ASP A 35 -36.96 -30.20 13.35
CA ASP A 35 -36.82 -30.30 11.90
C ASP A 35 -35.48 -29.73 11.45
N THR A 36 -34.50 -30.63 11.38
CA THR A 36 -33.13 -30.28 10.97
C THR A 36 -33.02 -29.97 9.48
N GLU A 37 -33.92 -30.50 8.62
CA GLU A 37 -33.94 -30.19 7.20
C GLU A 37 -34.41 -28.75 6.97
N ALA A 38 -35.46 -28.32 7.66
CA ALA A 38 -35.92 -26.92 7.62
C ALA A 38 -34.85 -25.95 8.17
N GLU A 39 -34.12 -26.35 9.21
CA GLU A 39 -33.06 -25.51 9.77
C GLU A 39 -31.82 -25.40 8.86
N VAL A 40 -31.46 -26.47 8.15
CA VAL A 40 -30.44 -26.44 7.10
C VAL A 40 -30.88 -25.51 5.95
N ALA A 41 -32.14 -25.61 5.50
CA ALA A 41 -32.68 -24.71 4.47
C ALA A 41 -32.62 -23.25 4.92
N ARG A 42 -32.93 -22.94 6.19
CA ARG A 42 -32.81 -21.58 6.77
C ARG A 42 -31.38 -21.07 6.76
N PHE A 43 -30.39 -21.94 7.03
CA PHE A 43 -28.99 -21.59 6.90
C PHE A 43 -28.60 -21.32 5.44
N GLU A 44 -29.06 -22.15 4.49
CA GLU A 44 -28.77 -21.98 3.06
C GLU A 44 -29.35 -20.67 2.52
N ASP A 45 -30.57 -20.31 2.91
CA ASP A 45 -31.17 -18.99 2.56
C ASP A 45 -30.36 -17.82 3.13
N ALA A 46 -29.86 -17.95 4.36
CA ALA A 46 -29.00 -16.94 4.97
C ALA A 46 -27.62 -16.85 4.29
N GLN A 47 -27.06 -17.98 3.86
CA GLN A 47 -25.81 -18.04 3.09
C GLN A 47 -25.96 -17.34 1.74
N GLU A 48 -27.04 -17.60 0.99
CA GLU A 48 -27.31 -16.94 -0.29
C GLU A 48 -27.47 -15.43 -0.11
N THR A 49 -28.20 -15.01 0.92
CA THR A 49 -28.37 -13.59 1.28
C THR A 49 -27.02 -12.94 1.60
N ALA A 50 -26.16 -13.63 2.36
CA ALA A 50 -24.83 -13.13 2.72
C ALA A 50 -23.93 -12.93 1.48
N ILE A 51 -23.97 -13.89 0.54
CA ILE A 51 -23.22 -13.80 -0.72
C ILE A 51 -23.66 -12.60 -1.54
N VAL A 52 -24.97 -12.35 -1.66
CA VAL A 52 -25.50 -11.17 -2.37
C VAL A 52 -25.04 -9.87 -1.70
N GLN A 53 -25.16 -9.76 -0.38
CA GLN A 53 -24.71 -8.58 0.37
C GLN A 53 -23.21 -8.31 0.22
N LEU A 54 -22.36 -9.37 0.17
CA LEU A 54 -20.93 -9.22 -0.07
C LEU A 54 -20.66 -8.73 -1.49
N GLY A 55 -21.45 -9.13 -2.48
CA GLY A 55 -21.38 -8.57 -3.83
C GLY A 55 -21.69 -7.07 -3.87
N GLU A 56 -22.71 -6.61 -3.15
CA GLU A 56 -23.05 -5.19 -3.04
C GLU A 56 -21.94 -4.39 -2.32
N LEU A 57 -21.30 -4.99 -1.32
CA LEU A 57 -20.15 -4.39 -0.64
C LEU A 57 -18.90 -4.34 -1.53
N TYR A 58 -18.69 -5.36 -2.37
CA TYR A 58 -17.66 -5.35 -3.39
C TYR A 58 -17.83 -4.17 -4.35
N ASP A 59 -19.01 -4.01 -4.92
CA ASP A 59 -19.30 -2.92 -5.87
C ASP A 59 -19.08 -1.55 -5.21
N LYS A 60 -19.55 -1.38 -3.98
CA LYS A 60 -19.35 -0.14 -3.22
C LYS A 60 -17.87 0.10 -2.91
N ALA A 61 -17.13 -0.94 -2.52
CA ALA A 61 -15.70 -0.84 -2.25
C ALA A 61 -14.89 -0.53 -3.52
N MET A 62 -15.28 -1.08 -4.67
CA MET A 62 -14.68 -0.76 -5.97
C MET A 62 -14.73 0.74 -6.27
N GLU A 63 -15.89 1.38 -6.03
CA GLU A 63 -16.06 2.82 -6.22
C GLU A 63 -15.30 3.64 -5.19
N ASP A 64 -15.26 3.19 -3.95
CA ASP A 64 -14.84 3.95 -2.78
C ASP A 64 -13.33 3.87 -2.50
N VAL A 65 -12.74 2.68 -2.62
CA VAL A 65 -11.35 2.38 -2.17
C VAL A 65 -10.55 1.59 -3.21
N GLY A 66 -11.14 1.23 -4.34
CA GLY A 66 -10.50 0.56 -5.48
C GLY A 66 -10.42 -0.95 -5.35
N GLU A 67 -10.06 -1.60 -6.47
CA GLU A 67 -10.10 -3.05 -6.69
C GLU A 67 -9.34 -3.86 -5.65
N ALA A 68 -8.12 -3.47 -5.32
CA ALA A 68 -7.28 -4.18 -4.35
C ALA A 68 -7.90 -4.30 -2.96
N ASN A 69 -8.70 -3.31 -2.55
CA ASN A 69 -9.40 -3.33 -1.26
C ASN A 69 -10.79 -3.98 -1.38
N ALA A 70 -11.40 -3.97 -2.57
CA ALA A 70 -12.67 -4.63 -2.85
C ALA A 70 -12.51 -6.16 -2.91
N ALA A 71 -11.37 -6.67 -3.38
CA ALA A 71 -11.09 -8.10 -3.53
C ALA A 71 -11.31 -8.92 -2.25
N ILE A 72 -11.22 -8.31 -1.07
CA ILE A 72 -11.51 -9.00 0.19
C ILE A 72 -12.94 -9.55 0.25
N PHE A 73 -13.90 -8.88 -0.39
CA PHE A 73 -15.30 -9.33 -0.40
C PHE A 73 -15.52 -10.52 -1.34
N GLU A 74 -14.71 -10.68 -2.39
CA GLU A 74 -14.71 -11.91 -3.21
C GLU A 74 -14.16 -13.08 -2.40
N VAL A 75 -13.11 -12.87 -1.63
CA VAL A 75 -12.55 -13.89 -0.72
C VAL A 75 -13.59 -14.27 0.33
N HIS A 76 -14.33 -13.33 0.89
CA HIS A 76 -15.42 -13.62 1.83
C HIS A 76 -16.56 -14.42 1.18
N GLN A 77 -16.91 -14.13 -0.09
CA GLN A 77 -17.85 -14.95 -0.83
C GLN A 77 -17.33 -16.38 -1.05
N MET A 78 -16.04 -16.53 -1.40
CA MET A 78 -15.42 -17.86 -1.54
C MET A 78 -15.45 -18.64 -0.23
N MET A 79 -15.17 -18.00 0.92
CA MET A 79 -15.28 -18.64 2.24
C MET A 79 -16.70 -19.12 2.54
N LEU A 80 -17.72 -18.34 2.17
CA LEU A 80 -19.11 -18.76 2.32
C LEU A 80 -19.50 -19.93 1.43
N MET A 81 -18.80 -20.16 0.32
CA MET A 81 -19.00 -21.27 -0.61
C MET A 81 -18.06 -22.44 -0.34
N ASP A 82 -17.14 -22.32 0.60
CA ASP A 82 -16.18 -23.37 0.96
C ASP A 82 -16.91 -24.59 1.53
N LEU A 83 -16.66 -25.75 0.93
CA LEU A 83 -17.37 -26.98 1.28
C LEU A 83 -17.10 -27.42 2.72
N ASP A 84 -15.86 -27.28 3.20
CA ASP A 84 -15.50 -27.71 4.55
C ASP A 84 -16.19 -26.83 5.61
N TYR A 85 -16.30 -25.53 5.34
CA TYR A 85 -17.01 -24.58 6.20
C TYR A 85 -18.52 -24.87 6.21
N VAL A 86 -19.13 -24.98 5.04
CA VAL A 86 -20.58 -25.22 4.87
C VAL A 86 -20.99 -26.59 5.42
N ASP A 87 -20.25 -27.65 5.09
CA ASP A 87 -20.55 -29.00 5.56
C ASP A 87 -20.37 -29.13 7.08
N SER A 88 -19.41 -28.41 7.67
CA SER A 88 -19.24 -28.35 9.13
C SER A 88 -20.49 -27.78 9.81
N ILE A 89 -21.04 -26.68 9.29
CA ILE A 89 -22.28 -26.07 9.82
C ILE A 89 -23.45 -27.04 9.70
N LYS A 90 -23.69 -27.60 8.50
CA LYS A 90 -24.78 -28.55 8.25
C LYS A 90 -24.66 -29.80 9.10
N ASN A 91 -23.44 -30.30 9.31
CA ASN A 91 -23.19 -31.46 10.16
C ASN A 91 -23.53 -31.17 11.62
N ILE A 92 -23.18 -29.98 12.15
CA ILE A 92 -23.54 -29.60 13.50
C ILE A 92 -25.06 -29.49 13.66
N ILE A 93 -25.77 -28.88 12.72
CA ILE A 93 -27.23 -28.79 12.73
C ILE A 93 -27.85 -30.18 12.76
N THR A 94 -27.45 -31.06 11.85
CA THR A 94 -28.10 -32.37 11.67
C THR A 94 -27.72 -33.37 12.75
N THR A 95 -26.47 -33.41 13.20
CA THR A 95 -26.01 -34.42 14.18
C THR A 95 -26.29 -34.03 15.64
N GLN A 96 -26.32 -32.73 15.93
CA GLN A 96 -26.58 -32.23 17.29
C GLN A 96 -28.01 -31.72 17.48
N GLU A 97 -28.81 -31.70 16.39
CA GLU A 97 -30.20 -31.21 16.37
C GLU A 97 -30.32 -29.80 17.01
N VAL A 98 -29.46 -28.87 16.53
CA VAL A 98 -29.34 -27.51 17.07
C VAL A 98 -29.61 -26.46 16.00
N ASN A 99 -29.92 -25.25 16.44
CA ASN A 99 -30.20 -24.09 15.59
C ASN A 99 -28.99 -23.64 14.76
N ALA A 100 -29.24 -23.05 13.63
CA ALA A 100 -28.24 -22.58 12.67
C ALA A 100 -27.28 -21.55 13.27
N GLU A 101 -27.76 -20.63 14.11
CA GLU A 101 -26.90 -19.62 14.76
C GLU A 101 -25.81 -20.26 15.62
N TYR A 102 -26.18 -21.30 16.39
CA TYR A 102 -25.21 -22.01 17.21
C TYR A 102 -24.19 -22.78 16.35
N ALA A 103 -24.66 -23.39 15.26
CA ALA A 103 -23.79 -24.11 14.34
C ALA A 103 -22.80 -23.17 13.62
N VAL A 104 -23.27 -22.02 13.14
CA VAL A 104 -22.44 -20.98 12.51
C VAL A 104 -21.40 -20.42 13.49
N ALA A 105 -21.82 -20.05 14.72
CA ALA A 105 -20.91 -19.52 15.73
C ALA A 105 -19.82 -20.52 16.09
N THR A 106 -20.21 -21.80 16.32
CA THR A 106 -19.25 -22.87 16.67
C THR A 106 -18.27 -23.16 15.55
N THR A 107 -18.74 -23.20 14.31
CA THR A 107 -17.87 -23.40 13.13
C THR A 107 -16.95 -22.22 12.92
N GLY A 108 -17.47 -21.00 12.99
CA GLY A 108 -16.68 -19.76 12.87
C GLY A 108 -15.55 -19.68 13.90
N ASP A 109 -15.85 -19.97 15.17
CA ASP A 109 -14.83 -20.01 16.23
C ASP A 109 -13.76 -21.08 15.98
N ASN A 110 -14.16 -22.28 15.56
CA ASN A 110 -13.25 -23.39 15.28
C ASN A 110 -12.30 -23.05 14.10
N PHE A 111 -12.84 -22.57 12.98
CA PHE A 111 -12.04 -22.19 11.82
C PHE A 111 -11.15 -20.98 12.12
N SER A 112 -11.66 -19.97 12.81
CA SER A 112 -10.87 -18.82 13.23
C SER A 112 -9.69 -19.22 14.12
N GLN A 113 -9.89 -20.10 15.11
CA GLN A 113 -8.82 -20.64 15.94
C GLN A 113 -7.82 -21.48 15.15
N MET A 114 -8.31 -22.29 14.21
CA MET A 114 -7.45 -23.08 13.32
C MET A 114 -6.52 -22.17 12.52
N PHE A 115 -7.05 -21.17 11.84
CA PHE A 115 -6.23 -20.22 11.09
C PHE A 115 -5.28 -19.41 11.99
N ALA A 116 -5.73 -18.94 13.15
CA ALA A 116 -4.89 -18.22 14.10
C ALA A 116 -3.72 -19.05 14.64
N SER A 117 -3.84 -20.39 14.66
CA SER A 117 -2.81 -21.32 15.14
C SER A 117 -1.82 -21.77 14.07
N MET A 118 -1.99 -21.37 12.82
CA MET A 118 -1.07 -21.71 11.73
C MET A 118 0.23 -20.92 11.85
N ASP A 119 1.34 -21.50 11.40
CA ASP A 119 2.67 -20.84 11.42
C ASP A 119 2.85 -19.79 10.29
N ASP A 120 1.84 -19.58 9.46
CA ASP A 120 1.83 -18.65 8.34
C ASP A 120 1.09 -17.36 8.70
N ALA A 121 1.79 -16.21 8.61
CA ALA A 121 1.23 -14.89 8.98
C ALA A 121 0.05 -14.46 8.08
N TYR A 122 0.01 -14.89 6.82
CA TYR A 122 -1.11 -14.65 5.91
C TYR A 122 -2.34 -15.43 6.36
N MET A 123 -2.17 -16.71 6.67
CA MET A 123 -3.26 -17.55 7.16
C MET A 123 -3.76 -17.10 8.54
N GLN A 124 -2.88 -16.63 9.43
CA GLN A 124 -3.28 -16.00 10.69
C GLN A 124 -4.19 -14.79 10.47
N GLY A 125 -3.92 -13.98 9.44
CA GLY A 125 -4.77 -12.86 9.05
C GLY A 125 -6.19 -13.29 8.65
N ARG A 126 -6.35 -14.47 8.05
CA ARG A 126 -7.64 -15.03 7.65
C ARG A 126 -8.57 -15.40 8.82
N ALA A 127 -8.04 -15.53 10.03
CA ALA A 127 -8.86 -15.75 11.22
C ALA A 127 -9.89 -14.63 11.44
N ALA A 128 -9.52 -13.39 11.17
CA ALA A 128 -10.43 -12.25 11.25
C ALA A 128 -11.49 -12.26 10.13
N ASP A 129 -11.12 -12.71 8.93
CA ASP A 129 -12.04 -12.81 7.79
C ASP A 129 -13.12 -13.86 8.04
N VAL A 130 -12.75 -15.04 8.57
CA VAL A 130 -13.71 -16.08 8.97
C VAL A 130 -14.70 -15.56 10.01
N LYS A 131 -14.22 -14.74 10.93
CA LYS A 131 -15.07 -14.15 11.95
C LYS A 131 -16.04 -13.13 11.35
N ASP A 132 -15.59 -12.28 10.43
CA ASP A 132 -16.45 -11.30 9.72
C ASP A 132 -17.57 -12.02 8.94
N VAL A 133 -17.22 -13.07 8.19
CA VAL A 133 -18.16 -13.90 7.42
C VAL A 133 -19.20 -14.58 8.34
N SER A 134 -18.73 -15.18 9.45
CA SER A 134 -19.60 -15.85 10.43
C SER A 134 -20.53 -14.86 11.15
N ASP A 135 -20.02 -13.70 11.52
CA ASP A 135 -20.81 -12.63 12.13
C ASP A 135 -21.88 -12.08 11.19
N ARG A 136 -21.61 -12.03 9.89
CA ARG A 136 -22.61 -11.66 8.87
C ARG A 136 -23.74 -12.67 8.82
N LEU A 137 -23.42 -13.97 8.72
CA LEU A 137 -24.44 -15.03 8.76
C LEU A 137 -25.28 -14.97 10.01
N LEU A 138 -24.67 -14.78 11.18
CA LEU A 138 -25.38 -14.61 12.45
C LEU A 138 -26.30 -13.42 12.45
N GLY A 139 -25.90 -12.30 11.80
CA GLY A 139 -26.74 -11.12 11.64
C GLY A 139 -27.99 -11.41 10.85
N ILE A 140 -27.87 -12.11 9.74
CA ILE A 140 -28.99 -12.48 8.87
C ILE A 140 -29.92 -13.48 9.58
N LEU A 141 -29.37 -14.53 10.19
CA LEU A 141 -30.14 -15.53 10.91
C LEU A 141 -30.91 -14.99 12.09
N SER A 142 -30.36 -13.98 12.79
CA SER A 142 -30.96 -13.39 14.00
C SER A 142 -31.92 -12.24 13.71
N ASP A 143 -32.13 -11.88 12.44
CA ASP A 143 -32.89 -10.67 12.01
C ASP A 143 -32.43 -9.43 12.82
N ALA A 144 -31.12 -9.37 13.05
CA ALA A 144 -30.49 -8.31 13.83
C ALA A 144 -30.48 -7.01 13.00
N GLY A 145 -30.83 -5.89 13.60
CA GLY A 145 -30.81 -4.58 12.95
C GLY A 145 -29.40 -4.19 12.51
N GLU A 146 -29.28 -3.05 11.80
CA GLU A 146 -28.01 -2.58 11.25
C GLU A 146 -27.00 -2.26 12.35
N SER A 147 -25.76 -2.76 12.18
CA SER A 147 -24.57 -2.33 12.93
C SER A 147 -24.07 -1.02 12.32
N GLY A 148 -23.46 -0.15 13.11
CA GLY A 148 -22.88 1.06 12.55
C GLY A 148 -22.63 2.18 13.54
N VAL A 149 -22.26 3.34 13.01
CA VAL A 149 -22.14 4.60 13.74
C VAL A 149 -23.43 5.39 13.55
N VAL A 150 -24.14 5.63 14.64
CA VAL A 150 -25.32 6.49 14.62
C VAL A 150 -24.89 7.91 15.00
N ALA A 151 -24.74 8.77 13.99
CA ALA A 151 -24.41 10.18 14.20
C ALA A 151 -25.11 11.07 13.18
N ASP A 152 -25.71 12.15 13.66
CA ASP A 152 -26.33 13.18 12.81
C ASP A 152 -25.30 14.22 12.34
N GLU A 153 -24.19 14.36 13.04
CA GLU A 153 -23.08 15.27 12.77
C GLU A 153 -21.76 14.51 12.57
N PRO A 154 -20.75 15.11 11.93
CA PRO A 154 -19.43 14.48 11.78
C PRO A 154 -18.76 14.17 13.12
N VAL A 155 -18.22 12.95 13.26
CA VAL A 155 -17.71 12.38 14.52
C VAL A 155 -16.32 11.77 14.37
N ILE A 156 -15.65 11.60 15.49
CA ILE A 156 -14.46 10.74 15.63
C ILE A 156 -14.97 9.32 15.85
N VAL A 157 -14.75 8.44 14.89
CA VAL A 157 -15.17 7.04 14.98
C VAL A 157 -14.20 6.28 15.87
N ALA A 158 -14.71 5.73 16.97
CA ALA A 158 -13.96 4.87 17.88
C ALA A 158 -14.43 3.42 17.76
N ALA A 159 -13.47 2.47 17.83
CA ALA A 159 -13.75 1.04 17.79
C ALA A 159 -12.65 0.25 18.50
N ASP A 160 -12.89 -1.04 18.74
CA ASP A 160 -11.84 -1.97 19.15
C ASP A 160 -10.84 -2.13 18.01
N ASP A 161 -11.31 -2.55 16.84
CA ASP A 161 -10.73 -2.48 15.49
C ASP A 161 -11.90 -2.53 14.51
N LEU A 162 -11.70 -2.14 13.26
CA LEU A 162 -12.75 -2.19 12.24
C LEU A 162 -12.41 -3.23 11.18
N VAL A 163 -13.36 -4.11 10.89
CA VAL A 163 -13.23 -5.09 9.81
C VAL A 163 -13.63 -4.48 8.46
N PRO A 164 -13.26 -5.10 7.32
CA PRO A 164 -13.53 -4.54 5.98
C PRO A 164 -14.99 -4.17 5.76
N SER A 165 -15.90 -5.07 6.12
CA SER A 165 -17.34 -4.85 5.93
C SER A 165 -17.89 -3.67 6.72
N GLU A 166 -17.32 -3.38 7.89
CA GLU A 166 -17.68 -2.23 8.72
C GLU A 166 -17.17 -0.93 8.13
N THR A 167 -15.93 -0.94 7.61
CA THR A 167 -15.30 0.26 7.06
C THR A 167 -16.00 0.77 5.79
N VAL A 168 -16.48 -0.12 4.93
CA VAL A 168 -17.18 0.23 3.68
C VAL A 168 -18.60 0.75 3.95
N GLN A 169 -19.22 0.35 5.07
CA GLN A 169 -20.56 0.83 5.46
C GLN A 169 -20.55 2.24 6.06
N LEU A 170 -19.39 2.75 6.49
CA LEU A 170 -19.33 4.10 7.06
C LEU A 170 -19.68 5.18 6.04
N ASP A 171 -20.49 6.16 6.50
CA ASP A 171 -20.68 7.41 5.76
C ASP A 171 -19.44 8.29 5.90
N LYS A 172 -18.61 8.28 4.87
CA LYS A 172 -17.33 9.00 4.83
C LYS A 172 -17.47 10.50 5.08
N SER A 173 -18.60 11.09 4.73
CA SER A 173 -18.85 12.52 4.96
C SER A 173 -19.01 12.86 6.45
N LYS A 174 -19.28 11.85 7.27
CA LYS A 174 -19.48 11.98 8.72
C LYS A 174 -18.31 11.50 9.57
N VAL A 175 -17.20 11.08 8.95
CA VAL A 175 -16.01 10.63 9.66
C VAL A 175 -14.98 11.75 9.71
N LEU A 176 -14.66 12.25 10.90
CA LEU A 176 -13.61 13.25 11.13
C LEU A 176 -12.24 12.60 11.34
N ALA A 177 -12.20 11.48 12.02
CA ALA A 177 -10.99 10.74 12.37
C ALA A 177 -11.34 9.32 12.82
N PHE A 178 -10.32 8.45 12.87
CA PHE A 178 -10.41 7.12 13.51
C PHE A 178 -9.56 7.05 14.78
N ALA A 179 -10.11 6.37 15.79
CA ALA A 179 -9.43 6.03 17.03
C ALA A 179 -9.71 4.57 17.36
N THR A 180 -8.70 3.67 17.37
CA THR A 180 -8.92 2.27 17.67
C THR A 180 -8.11 1.78 18.86
N MET A 181 -8.69 0.85 19.64
CA MET A 181 -8.04 0.23 20.79
C MET A 181 -6.87 -0.64 20.33
N TYR A 182 -7.08 -1.40 19.24
CA TYR A 182 -6.11 -2.31 18.64
C TYR A 182 -5.86 -1.92 17.19
N GLY A 183 -5.08 -2.71 16.49
CA GLY A 183 -4.77 -2.54 15.08
C GLY A 183 -3.28 -2.33 14.81
N SER A 184 -2.89 -2.57 13.58
CA SER A 184 -1.53 -2.36 13.07
C SER A 184 -1.51 -1.28 12.00
N ALA A 185 -0.33 -0.86 11.59
CA ALA A 185 -0.17 0.09 10.49
C ALA A 185 -0.76 -0.42 9.15
N ASN A 186 -1.01 -1.72 9.05
CA ASN A 186 -1.58 -2.39 7.88
C ASN A 186 -3.03 -2.86 8.12
N SER A 187 -3.65 -2.47 9.23
CA SER A 187 -5.08 -2.78 9.48
C SER A 187 -5.99 -2.08 8.47
N HIS A 188 -7.19 -2.60 8.27
CA HIS A 188 -8.17 -2.00 7.36
C HIS A 188 -8.52 -0.56 7.75
N THR A 189 -8.63 -0.27 9.04
CA THR A 189 -8.82 1.11 9.54
C THR A 189 -7.68 2.03 9.11
N ALA A 190 -6.43 1.54 9.20
CA ALA A 190 -5.26 2.32 8.79
C ALA A 190 -5.24 2.61 7.29
N ILE A 191 -5.58 1.61 6.47
CA ILE A 191 -5.68 1.75 5.02
C ILE A 191 -6.77 2.74 4.66
N LEU A 192 -7.96 2.61 5.25
CA LEU A 192 -9.08 3.51 5.01
C LEU A 192 -8.75 4.96 5.37
N ALA A 193 -8.13 5.19 6.54
CA ALA A 193 -7.72 6.53 6.97
C ALA A 193 -6.78 7.21 5.98
N ARG A 194 -5.79 6.46 5.46
CA ARG A 194 -4.88 6.95 4.43
C ARG A 194 -5.60 7.25 3.12
N THR A 195 -6.50 6.38 2.69
CA THR A 195 -7.31 6.58 1.47
C THR A 195 -8.21 7.81 1.58
N MET A 196 -8.82 8.01 2.73
CA MET A 196 -9.67 9.16 3.00
C MET A 196 -8.90 10.45 3.35
N ASN A 197 -7.60 10.37 3.59
CA ASN A 197 -6.76 11.48 4.07
C ASN A 197 -7.29 12.13 5.36
N ILE A 198 -7.73 11.31 6.30
CA ILE A 198 -8.24 11.76 7.61
C ILE A 198 -7.34 11.28 8.75
N PRO A 199 -7.25 12.04 9.87
CA PRO A 199 -6.45 11.66 11.02
C PRO A 199 -6.84 10.29 11.56
N ALA A 200 -5.86 9.47 11.93
CA ALA A 200 -6.12 8.19 12.57
C ALA A 200 -5.03 7.84 13.57
N VAL A 201 -5.47 7.37 14.73
CA VAL A 201 -4.63 6.86 15.82
C VAL A 201 -5.10 5.48 16.21
N ILE A 202 -4.20 4.51 16.19
CA ILE A 202 -4.47 3.10 16.49
C ILE A 202 -3.67 2.65 17.71
N GLY A 203 -4.08 1.52 18.31
CA GLY A 203 -3.35 0.95 19.44
C GLY A 203 -3.46 1.79 20.72
N LEU A 204 -4.59 2.44 20.94
CA LEU A 204 -4.86 3.23 22.16
C LEU A 204 -5.08 2.35 23.40
N GLY A 205 -5.22 1.02 23.21
CA GLY A 205 -5.44 0.06 24.27
C GLY A 205 -6.78 0.20 24.98
N GLU A 206 -6.93 -0.51 26.09
CA GLU A 206 -8.15 -0.50 26.91
C GLU A 206 -8.46 0.88 27.53
N GLY A 207 -7.52 1.82 27.45
CA GLY A 207 -7.76 3.20 27.84
C GLY A 207 -8.83 3.91 27.02
N LEU A 208 -9.10 3.46 25.78
CA LEU A 208 -10.20 3.95 24.94
C LEU A 208 -11.51 3.25 25.33
N ALA A 209 -12.12 3.69 26.43
CA ALA A 209 -13.29 3.04 27.00
C ALA A 209 -14.60 3.47 26.32
N LYS A 210 -15.53 2.52 26.18
CA LYS A 210 -16.87 2.77 25.57
C LYS A 210 -17.69 3.85 26.30
N GLU A 211 -17.35 4.15 27.55
CA GLU A 211 -17.97 5.23 28.34
C GLU A 211 -17.69 6.63 27.81
N TYR A 212 -16.77 6.77 26.86
CA TYR A 212 -16.46 8.04 26.20
C TYR A 212 -17.36 8.31 24.97
N ASP A 213 -18.28 7.41 24.66
CA ASP A 213 -19.26 7.62 23.59
C ASP A 213 -20.05 8.94 23.80
N GLY A 214 -20.10 9.77 22.77
CA GLY A 214 -20.72 11.09 22.80
C GLY A 214 -19.89 12.21 23.44
N ARG A 215 -18.74 11.91 24.06
CA ARG A 215 -17.88 12.94 24.66
C ARG A 215 -17.08 13.68 23.61
N MET A 216 -16.78 14.95 23.89
CA MET A 216 -15.93 15.77 23.03
C MET A 216 -14.48 15.29 23.10
N ALA A 217 -13.83 15.23 21.96
CA ALA A 217 -12.41 14.88 21.87
C ALA A 217 -11.68 15.69 20.79
N ALA A 218 -10.37 15.78 20.96
CA ALA A 218 -9.46 16.27 19.96
C ALA A 218 -8.41 15.20 19.66
N ILE A 219 -8.24 14.86 18.38
CA ILE A 219 -7.25 13.89 17.91
C ILE A 219 -6.12 14.62 17.22
N ASP A 220 -4.88 14.34 17.64
CA ASP A 220 -3.66 14.75 16.98
C ASP A 220 -3.02 13.57 16.26
N GLY A 221 -3.36 13.40 15.00
CA GLY A 221 -2.81 12.34 14.16
C GLY A 221 -1.32 12.50 13.87
N PHE A 222 -0.70 13.66 14.09
CA PHE A 222 0.75 13.82 13.93
C PHE A 222 1.52 13.18 15.08
N THR A 223 1.01 13.31 16.31
CA THR A 223 1.65 12.76 17.52
C THR A 223 1.10 11.42 17.95
N GLY A 224 -0.02 10.97 17.37
CA GLY A 224 -0.72 9.77 17.81
C GLY A 224 -1.43 9.93 19.15
N THR A 225 -1.95 11.12 19.45
CA THR A 225 -2.56 11.44 20.75
C THR A 225 -4.04 11.78 20.59
N ILE A 226 -4.87 11.31 21.50
CA ILE A 226 -6.26 11.74 21.66
C ILE A 226 -6.47 12.37 23.04
N TYR A 227 -7.12 13.50 23.06
CA TYR A 227 -7.54 14.24 24.25
C TYR A 227 -9.05 14.13 24.39
N ILE A 228 -9.54 13.48 25.43
CA ILE A 228 -10.97 13.30 25.73
C ILE A 228 -11.37 14.32 26.79
N ASP A 229 -12.44 15.05 26.54
CA ASP A 229 -12.85 16.26 27.28
C ASP A 229 -11.65 17.22 27.50
N PRO A 230 -11.04 17.71 26.41
CA PRO A 230 -9.92 18.63 26.51
C PRO A 230 -10.32 19.89 27.30
N ASP A 231 -9.41 20.39 28.13
CA ASP A 231 -9.58 21.67 28.77
C ASP A 231 -9.49 22.83 27.76
N GLU A 232 -9.79 24.04 28.20
CA GLU A 232 -9.81 25.22 27.33
C GLU A 232 -8.46 25.46 26.65
N GLU A 233 -7.36 25.25 27.37
CA GLU A 233 -6.01 25.45 26.84
C GLU A 233 -5.68 24.44 25.74
N THR A 234 -5.93 23.15 25.99
CA THR A 234 -5.75 22.07 25.03
C THR A 234 -6.68 22.24 23.83
N MET A 235 -7.95 22.57 24.05
CA MET A 235 -8.90 22.82 22.97
C MET A 235 -8.46 23.97 22.06
N LYS A 236 -7.96 25.05 22.67
CA LYS A 236 -7.41 26.20 21.92
C LYS A 236 -6.20 25.78 21.10
N ALA A 237 -5.24 25.09 21.72
CA ALA A 237 -4.03 24.62 21.04
C ALA A 237 -4.36 23.69 19.85
N MET A 238 -5.30 22.76 20.04
CA MET A 238 -5.73 21.85 18.98
C MET A 238 -6.50 22.58 17.87
N THR A 239 -7.30 23.59 18.21
CA THR A 239 -8.01 24.40 17.22
C THR A 239 -7.01 25.22 16.37
N GLU A 240 -6.04 25.85 17.00
CA GLU A 240 -4.97 26.61 16.31
C GLU A 240 -4.16 25.67 15.40
N LYS A 241 -3.79 24.47 15.89
CA LYS A 241 -3.06 23.47 15.10
C LYS A 241 -3.88 22.99 13.90
N ARG A 242 -5.19 22.77 14.07
CA ARG A 242 -6.10 22.39 12.99
C ARG A 242 -6.22 23.47 11.91
N GLU A 243 -6.38 24.72 12.32
CA GLU A 243 -6.47 25.84 11.37
C GLU A 243 -5.14 26.06 10.64
N GLU A 244 -4.01 25.87 11.33
CA GLU A 244 -2.69 25.94 10.68
C GLU A 244 -2.50 24.78 9.67
N ASP A 245 -2.89 23.55 10.02
CA ASP A 245 -2.86 22.41 9.09
C ASP A 245 -3.73 22.68 7.85
N ARG A 246 -4.95 23.20 8.06
CA ARG A 246 -5.85 23.60 6.95
C ARG A 246 -5.22 24.68 6.07
N ARG A 247 -4.62 25.69 6.69
CA ARG A 247 -3.95 26.78 5.97
C ARG A 247 -2.78 26.25 5.16
N GLN A 248 -1.97 25.36 5.74
CA GLN A 248 -0.84 24.74 5.04
C GLN A 248 -1.32 23.89 3.85
N LYS A 249 -2.37 23.09 4.03
CA LYS A 249 -2.98 22.33 2.93
C LYS A 249 -3.50 23.24 1.82
N ALA A 250 -4.17 24.33 2.15
CA ALA A 250 -4.64 25.30 1.16
C ALA A 250 -3.49 25.97 0.40
N LEU A 251 -2.42 26.36 1.11
CA LEU A 251 -1.22 26.91 0.48
C LEU A 251 -0.52 25.92 -0.45
N LEU A 252 -0.53 24.62 -0.09
CA LEU A 252 0.01 23.57 -0.95
C LEU A 252 -0.84 23.39 -2.22
N GLU A 253 -2.16 23.46 -2.12
CA GLU A 253 -3.05 23.41 -3.30
C GLU A 253 -2.75 24.54 -4.30
N GLU A 254 -2.37 25.73 -3.83
CA GLU A 254 -1.98 26.87 -4.69
C GLU A 254 -0.67 26.63 -5.46
N LEU A 255 0.11 25.61 -5.09
CA LEU A 255 1.33 25.23 -5.79
C LEU A 255 1.08 24.32 -7.00
N LYS A 256 -0.12 23.81 -7.19
CA LYS A 256 -0.45 23.03 -8.38
C LYS A 256 -0.26 23.87 -9.65
N GLY A 257 0.27 23.25 -10.69
CA GLY A 257 0.63 23.90 -11.94
C GLY A 257 1.88 24.78 -11.90
N LYS A 258 2.54 24.93 -10.73
CA LYS A 258 3.78 25.71 -10.64
C LYS A 258 5.01 24.84 -10.88
N GLU A 259 6.01 25.43 -11.54
CA GLU A 259 7.29 24.75 -11.79
C GLU A 259 8.04 24.44 -10.48
N ASN A 260 8.76 23.31 -10.47
CA ASN A 260 9.70 22.95 -9.42
C ASN A 260 11.05 23.64 -9.70
N VAL A 261 11.21 24.83 -9.21
CA VAL A 261 12.36 25.68 -9.46
C VAL A 261 12.81 26.37 -8.18
N THR A 262 14.11 26.37 -7.91
CA THR A 262 14.70 27.06 -6.74
C THR A 262 14.70 28.58 -6.95
N LEU A 263 15.01 29.34 -5.91
CA LEU A 263 15.19 30.78 -5.98
C LEU A 263 16.35 31.19 -6.90
N SER A 264 17.36 30.34 -7.05
CA SER A 264 18.47 30.53 -8.00
C SER A 264 18.15 30.13 -9.44
N GLY A 265 16.98 29.57 -9.70
CA GLY A 265 16.54 29.17 -11.04
C GLY A 265 16.88 27.72 -11.43
N GLN A 266 17.40 26.90 -10.52
CA GLN A 266 17.64 25.48 -10.76
C GLN A 266 16.30 24.75 -10.85
N LYS A 267 16.06 24.05 -11.97
CA LYS A 267 14.87 23.22 -12.17
C LYS A 267 15.16 21.78 -11.77
N ILE A 268 14.16 21.13 -11.17
CA ILE A 268 14.21 19.72 -10.78
C ILE A 268 12.87 19.05 -11.08
N ASN A 269 12.89 17.80 -11.48
CA ASN A 269 11.67 17.02 -11.66
C ASN A 269 11.18 16.47 -10.32
N VAL A 270 9.91 16.65 -10.02
CA VAL A 270 9.25 16.01 -8.87
C VAL A 270 8.23 15.02 -9.41
N TYR A 271 8.54 13.74 -9.22
CA TYR A 271 7.74 12.62 -9.68
C TYR A 271 7.12 11.88 -8.50
N ALA A 272 6.21 10.97 -8.79
CA ALA A 272 5.57 10.15 -7.78
C ALA A 272 5.99 8.69 -7.84
N ASN A 273 6.09 8.05 -6.68
CA ASN A 273 6.23 6.60 -6.53
C ASN A 273 4.85 5.98 -6.38
N ILE A 274 4.57 4.91 -7.12
CA ILE A 274 3.32 4.16 -7.02
C ILE A 274 3.57 2.65 -6.92
N GLY A 275 2.63 1.96 -6.29
CA GLY A 275 2.66 0.52 -6.09
C GLY A 275 1.63 -0.22 -6.93
N ASN A 276 0.58 0.46 -7.41
CA ASN A 276 -0.49 -0.14 -8.20
C ASN A 276 -1.16 0.89 -9.12
N LEU A 277 -2.07 0.43 -9.97
CA LEU A 277 -2.79 1.28 -10.93
C LEU A 277 -3.70 2.32 -10.25
N SER A 278 -4.32 1.99 -9.13
CA SER A 278 -5.24 2.90 -8.41
C SER A 278 -4.54 4.16 -7.87
N ASP A 279 -3.23 4.11 -7.67
CA ASP A 279 -2.44 5.25 -7.21
C ASP A 279 -2.33 6.39 -8.25
N VAL A 280 -2.58 6.10 -9.54
CA VAL A 280 -2.44 7.10 -10.64
C VAL A 280 -3.36 8.31 -10.40
N GLY A 281 -4.55 8.10 -9.88
CA GLY A 281 -5.45 9.19 -9.50
C GLY A 281 -4.83 10.14 -8.47
N ALA A 282 -4.13 9.60 -7.47
CA ALA A 282 -3.42 10.39 -6.47
C ALA A 282 -2.21 11.13 -7.07
N VAL A 283 -1.50 10.53 -8.02
CA VAL A 283 -0.39 11.18 -8.75
C VAL A 283 -0.87 12.43 -9.47
N LEU A 284 -1.96 12.30 -10.22
CA LEU A 284 -2.54 13.42 -10.97
C LEU A 284 -3.13 14.48 -10.04
N LYS A 285 -3.84 14.08 -8.99
CA LYS A 285 -4.42 14.98 -7.98
C LYS A 285 -3.35 15.83 -7.28
N ASN A 286 -2.17 15.30 -7.04
CA ASN A 286 -1.06 16.00 -6.39
C ASN A 286 -0.12 16.69 -7.40
N ASP A 287 -0.48 16.72 -8.69
CA ASP A 287 0.24 17.43 -9.74
C ASP A 287 1.70 16.98 -9.89
N ALA A 288 1.97 15.69 -9.79
CA ALA A 288 3.30 15.16 -10.06
C ALA A 288 3.69 15.33 -11.54
N GLY A 289 4.96 15.60 -11.79
CA GLY A 289 5.50 15.76 -13.15
C GLY A 289 5.56 14.46 -13.95
N GLY A 290 5.51 13.31 -13.27
CA GLY A 290 5.56 11.97 -13.83
C GLY A 290 5.51 10.92 -12.75
N ILE A 291 5.73 9.67 -13.12
CA ILE A 291 5.94 8.55 -12.21
C ILE A 291 7.43 8.16 -12.30
N GLY A 292 8.16 8.35 -11.19
CA GLY A 292 9.58 8.04 -11.12
C GLY A 292 9.87 6.62 -10.65
N LEU A 293 8.89 5.97 -10.04
CA LEU A 293 8.93 4.56 -9.70
C LEU A 293 7.54 3.94 -9.73
N PHE A 294 7.30 3.10 -10.72
CA PHE A 294 6.20 2.15 -10.71
C PHE A 294 6.75 0.78 -10.32
N ARG A 295 6.30 0.28 -9.17
CA ARG A 295 6.70 -1.04 -8.65
C ARG A 295 5.86 -2.11 -9.32
N SER A 296 6.44 -2.83 -10.29
CA SER A 296 5.70 -3.86 -11.03
C SER A 296 5.45 -5.14 -10.24
N GLU A 297 6.04 -5.28 -9.06
CA GLU A 297 5.96 -6.49 -8.23
C GLU A 297 4.52 -6.83 -7.82
N PHE A 298 3.66 -5.85 -7.64
CA PHE A 298 2.27 -6.10 -7.26
C PHE A 298 1.54 -7.02 -8.26
N LEU A 299 1.87 -6.92 -9.56
CA LEU A 299 1.29 -7.82 -10.57
C LEU A 299 1.61 -9.29 -10.31
N TYR A 300 2.77 -9.54 -9.73
CA TYR A 300 3.19 -10.89 -9.36
C TYR A 300 2.63 -11.29 -7.99
N LEU A 301 2.57 -10.36 -7.05
CA LEU A 301 2.10 -10.61 -5.68
C LEU A 301 0.60 -10.88 -5.61
N GLU A 302 -0.18 -10.32 -6.53
CA GLU A 302 -1.63 -10.47 -6.63
C GLU A 302 -2.06 -11.63 -7.56
N SER A 303 -1.10 -12.34 -8.16
CA SER A 303 -1.36 -13.45 -9.08
C SER A 303 -1.05 -14.81 -8.46
N GLU A 304 -1.82 -15.83 -8.84
CA GLU A 304 -1.59 -17.23 -8.44
C GLU A 304 -0.53 -17.93 -9.31
N ASP A 305 -0.18 -17.35 -10.44
CA ASP A 305 0.85 -17.82 -11.38
C ASP A 305 1.54 -16.61 -12.03
N PHE A 306 2.58 -16.82 -12.82
CA PHE A 306 3.27 -15.75 -13.54
C PHE A 306 2.29 -14.93 -14.37
N PRO A 307 2.23 -13.58 -14.18
CA PRO A 307 1.37 -12.73 -14.98
C PRO A 307 1.74 -12.87 -16.46
N THR A 308 0.74 -13.07 -17.30
CA THR A 308 0.93 -13.18 -18.73
C THR A 308 1.40 -11.85 -19.36
N GLU A 309 1.98 -11.90 -20.56
CA GLU A 309 2.34 -10.70 -21.32
C GLU A 309 1.14 -9.77 -21.46
N GLU A 310 -0.05 -10.31 -21.74
CA GLU A 310 -1.25 -9.51 -21.96
C GLU A 310 -1.73 -8.82 -20.67
N GLN A 311 -1.75 -9.52 -19.56
CA GLN A 311 -2.10 -8.93 -18.26
C GLN A 311 -1.17 -7.77 -17.88
N GLN A 312 0.15 -7.98 -18.02
CA GLN A 312 1.13 -6.94 -17.76
C GLN A 312 0.99 -5.77 -18.73
N PHE A 313 0.80 -6.05 -20.02
CA PHE A 313 0.63 -5.03 -21.07
C PHE A 313 -0.58 -4.14 -20.78
N GLN A 314 -1.72 -4.70 -20.42
CA GLN A 314 -2.93 -3.91 -20.13
C GLN A 314 -2.70 -2.92 -18.99
N VAL A 315 -2.04 -3.34 -17.91
CA VAL A 315 -1.73 -2.46 -16.78
C VAL A 315 -0.75 -1.36 -17.20
N TYR A 316 0.36 -1.70 -17.84
CA TYR A 316 1.36 -0.70 -18.25
C TYR A 316 0.80 0.29 -19.28
N LYS A 317 -0.01 -0.18 -20.22
CA LYS A 317 -0.72 0.65 -21.17
C LYS A 317 -1.65 1.63 -20.49
N GLN A 318 -2.48 1.16 -19.57
CA GLN A 318 -3.45 1.98 -18.86
C GLN A 318 -2.76 3.07 -18.03
N VAL A 319 -1.66 2.74 -17.34
CA VAL A 319 -0.86 3.76 -16.64
C VAL A 319 -0.30 4.80 -17.63
N ALA A 320 0.28 4.36 -18.73
CA ALA A 320 0.86 5.26 -19.72
C ALA A 320 -0.19 6.21 -20.34
N GLU A 321 -1.36 5.70 -20.70
CA GLU A 321 -2.48 6.48 -21.21
C GLU A 321 -3.01 7.48 -20.18
N ASN A 322 -3.26 7.04 -18.92
CA ASN A 322 -3.75 7.89 -17.84
C ASN A 322 -2.79 9.02 -17.49
N MET A 323 -1.48 8.80 -17.65
CA MET A 323 -0.48 9.85 -17.42
C MET A 323 -0.38 10.89 -18.53
N ALA A 324 -1.12 10.73 -19.64
CA ALA A 324 -1.32 11.75 -20.66
C ALA A 324 -0.01 12.38 -21.20
N GLY A 325 0.98 11.55 -21.53
CA GLY A 325 2.27 11.98 -22.05
C GLY A 325 3.33 12.35 -21.01
N LYS A 326 3.00 12.34 -19.73
CA LYS A 326 4.01 12.44 -18.65
C LYS A 326 4.82 11.13 -18.57
N LYS A 327 6.10 11.24 -18.18
CA LYS A 327 7.01 10.09 -18.08
C LYS A 327 6.55 9.10 -16.99
N VAL A 328 6.65 7.82 -17.33
CA VAL A 328 6.39 6.70 -16.42
C VAL A 328 7.60 5.79 -16.41
N ILE A 329 8.32 5.74 -15.29
CA ILE A 329 9.46 4.85 -15.08
C ILE A 329 8.96 3.58 -14.40
N ILE A 330 9.04 2.46 -15.11
CA ILE A 330 8.60 1.15 -14.61
C ILE A 330 9.82 0.32 -14.25
N ARG A 331 9.89 -0.07 -12.99
CA ARG A 331 10.91 -0.99 -12.51
C ARG A 331 10.55 -2.41 -12.88
N THR A 332 11.50 -3.13 -13.48
CA THR A 332 11.33 -4.57 -13.72
C THR A 332 11.30 -5.35 -12.42
N LEU A 333 10.94 -6.62 -12.50
CA LEU A 333 10.76 -7.53 -11.37
C LEU A 333 11.83 -7.34 -10.26
N ASP A 334 11.38 -7.05 -9.03
CA ASP A 334 12.22 -6.97 -7.83
C ASP A 334 11.64 -7.87 -6.71
N ILE A 335 11.59 -9.16 -6.98
CA ILE A 335 11.13 -10.21 -6.06
C ILE A 335 12.31 -11.10 -5.69
N GLY A 336 12.29 -11.61 -4.47
CA GLY A 336 13.26 -12.55 -3.92
C GLY A 336 12.58 -13.52 -2.94
N ALA A 337 13.36 -14.35 -2.27
CA ALA A 337 12.89 -15.36 -1.33
C ALA A 337 12.20 -14.78 -0.07
N ASP A 338 12.29 -13.47 0.14
CA ASP A 338 11.55 -12.72 1.17
C ASP A 338 10.05 -12.58 0.84
N LYS A 339 9.67 -12.76 -0.43
CA LYS A 339 8.30 -12.80 -0.91
C LYS A 339 7.92 -14.27 -1.14
N GLN A 340 7.05 -14.79 -0.32
CA GLN A 340 6.61 -16.18 -0.40
C GLN A 340 5.62 -16.36 -1.56
N LEU A 341 6.14 -16.51 -2.77
CA LEU A 341 5.36 -16.84 -3.97
C LEU A 341 5.70 -18.26 -4.41
N ASP A 342 4.83 -19.20 -4.09
CA ASP A 342 5.06 -20.64 -4.33
C ASP A 342 5.34 -20.96 -5.80
N TYR A 343 4.66 -20.27 -6.72
CA TYR A 343 4.83 -20.49 -8.16
C TYR A 343 6.21 -20.04 -8.71
N PHE A 344 6.95 -19.20 -7.97
CA PHE A 344 8.34 -18.90 -8.33
C PHE A 344 9.28 -20.08 -8.07
N GLY A 345 8.93 -20.95 -7.13
CA GLY A 345 9.76 -22.11 -6.75
C GLY A 345 11.12 -21.69 -6.20
N LEU A 346 11.18 -20.58 -5.46
CA LEU A 346 12.42 -20.11 -4.85
C LEU A 346 12.70 -20.88 -3.56
N ASP A 347 13.95 -21.34 -3.42
CA ASP A 347 14.39 -21.94 -2.18
C ASP A 347 14.40 -20.92 -1.04
N LYS A 348 14.17 -21.39 0.19
CA LYS A 348 14.30 -20.54 1.37
C LYS A 348 15.79 -20.18 1.58
N GLU A 349 16.07 -18.90 1.68
CA GLU A 349 17.40 -18.36 1.88
C GLU A 349 17.55 -17.80 3.31
N GLU A 350 18.74 -17.93 3.89
CA GLU A 350 19.04 -17.33 5.20
C GLU A 350 19.14 -15.79 5.12
N ASN A 351 19.59 -15.26 3.98
CA ASN A 351 19.75 -13.82 3.73
C ASN A 351 19.11 -13.42 2.41
N PRO A 352 17.77 -13.38 2.32
CA PRO A 352 17.06 -13.11 1.06
C PRO A 352 17.45 -11.79 0.39
N ALA A 353 17.76 -10.76 1.18
CA ALA A 353 18.18 -9.46 0.65
C ALA A 353 19.50 -9.53 -0.12
N LEU A 354 20.37 -10.50 0.20
CA LEU A 354 21.67 -10.76 -0.46
C LEU A 354 21.59 -11.90 -1.48
N GLY A 355 20.43 -12.50 -1.64
CA GLY A 355 20.20 -13.77 -2.32
C GLY A 355 19.82 -13.67 -3.79
N TYR A 356 19.09 -14.68 -4.23
CA TYR A 356 18.60 -14.85 -5.60
C TYR A 356 17.33 -14.03 -5.79
N ARG A 357 17.47 -12.80 -6.23
CA ARG A 357 16.38 -11.83 -6.38
C ARG A 357 16.56 -10.92 -7.59
N ALA A 358 15.47 -10.27 -7.99
CA ALA A 358 15.44 -9.17 -8.95
C ALA A 358 16.11 -9.54 -10.29
N ILE A 359 17.06 -8.74 -10.74
CA ILE A 359 17.75 -8.96 -12.02
C ILE A 359 18.48 -10.32 -12.07
N ARG A 360 18.85 -10.89 -10.95
CA ARG A 360 19.49 -12.22 -10.90
C ARG A 360 18.52 -13.31 -11.36
N ILE A 361 17.24 -13.21 -10.95
CA ILE A 361 16.17 -14.07 -11.46
C ILE A 361 15.96 -13.81 -12.94
N CYS A 362 15.84 -12.55 -13.34
CA CYS A 362 15.57 -12.16 -14.72
C CYS A 362 16.62 -12.68 -15.71
N LEU A 363 17.91 -12.63 -15.35
CA LEU A 363 19.01 -13.08 -16.22
C LEU A 363 19.18 -14.60 -16.28
N THR A 364 18.73 -15.33 -15.25
CA THR A 364 18.81 -16.80 -15.19
C THR A 364 17.52 -17.48 -15.62
N ARG A 365 16.42 -16.75 -15.63
CA ARG A 365 15.09 -17.19 -16.11
C ARG A 365 14.57 -16.20 -17.17
N PRO A 366 15.20 -16.17 -18.35
CA PRO A 366 14.92 -15.16 -19.38
C PRO A 366 13.48 -15.21 -19.90
N GLU A 367 12.79 -16.32 -19.78
CA GLU A 367 11.37 -16.46 -20.16
C GLU A 367 10.48 -15.50 -19.34
N ILE A 368 10.71 -15.35 -18.03
CA ILE A 368 9.97 -14.42 -17.18
C ILE A 368 10.31 -12.98 -17.59
N PHE A 369 11.59 -12.72 -17.79
CA PHE A 369 12.07 -11.38 -18.11
C PHE A 369 11.61 -10.91 -19.50
N LYS A 370 11.67 -11.77 -20.52
CA LYS A 370 11.16 -11.47 -21.85
C LYS A 370 9.67 -11.17 -21.85
N THR A 371 8.86 -11.93 -21.10
CA THR A 371 7.43 -11.68 -20.96
C THR A 371 7.17 -10.26 -20.44
N GLN A 372 7.87 -9.83 -19.41
CA GLN A 372 7.75 -8.48 -18.86
C GLN A 372 8.24 -7.42 -19.86
N LEU A 373 9.41 -7.60 -20.46
CA LEU A 373 9.96 -6.65 -21.45
C LEU A 373 9.06 -6.50 -22.67
N ARG A 374 8.49 -7.58 -23.19
CA ARG A 374 7.53 -7.52 -24.31
C ARG A 374 6.33 -6.67 -23.94
N ALA A 375 5.75 -6.87 -22.75
CA ALA A 375 4.63 -6.07 -22.26
C ALA A 375 5.00 -4.58 -22.12
N LEU A 376 6.19 -4.27 -21.60
CA LEU A 376 6.68 -2.90 -21.44
C LEU A 376 6.90 -2.20 -22.79
N TYR A 377 7.56 -2.88 -23.75
CA TYR A 377 7.76 -2.31 -25.07
C TYR A 377 6.45 -2.12 -25.83
N ARG A 378 5.51 -3.06 -25.75
CA ARG A 378 4.17 -2.89 -26.32
C ARG A 378 3.47 -1.66 -25.74
N ALA A 379 3.54 -1.49 -24.43
CA ALA A 379 2.93 -0.36 -23.74
C ALA A 379 3.59 0.98 -24.10
N SER A 380 4.85 0.99 -24.49
CA SER A 380 5.58 2.21 -24.90
C SER A 380 4.96 2.92 -26.10
N ALA A 381 4.18 2.22 -26.93
CA ALA A 381 3.43 2.85 -28.04
C ALA A 381 2.32 3.79 -27.55
N TYR A 382 1.91 3.71 -26.28
CA TYR A 382 0.77 4.43 -25.72
C TYR A 382 1.15 5.58 -24.77
N GLY A 383 2.44 5.79 -24.51
CA GLY A 383 2.91 6.88 -23.66
C GLY A 383 4.42 6.90 -23.47
N GLN A 384 4.91 7.79 -22.61
CA GLN A 384 6.34 7.91 -22.33
C GLN A 384 6.78 6.94 -21.24
N ILE A 385 7.05 5.70 -21.63
CA ILE A 385 7.59 4.68 -20.72
C ILE A 385 9.11 4.73 -20.73
N ALA A 386 9.72 4.62 -19.56
CA ALA A 386 11.12 4.29 -19.34
C ALA A 386 11.21 3.02 -18.49
N ILE A 387 12.24 2.23 -18.70
CA ILE A 387 12.44 0.95 -18.01
C ILE A 387 13.64 1.06 -17.07
N MET A 388 13.47 0.62 -15.83
CA MET A 388 14.52 0.66 -14.80
C MET A 388 14.80 -0.72 -14.26
N PHE A 389 16.08 -1.09 -14.19
CA PHE A 389 16.53 -2.41 -13.73
C PHE A 389 17.08 -2.32 -12.30
N PRO A 390 16.52 -3.12 -11.35
CA PRO A 390 16.96 -3.15 -9.96
C PRO A 390 18.18 -4.04 -9.75
N MET A 391 18.86 -3.88 -8.61
CA MET A 391 19.92 -4.76 -8.09
C MET A 391 21.11 -4.98 -9.01
N ILE A 392 21.45 -3.98 -9.81
CA ILE A 392 22.62 -4.00 -10.70
C ILE A 392 23.92 -3.86 -9.89
N ILE A 393 24.92 -4.69 -10.23
CA ILE A 393 26.25 -4.64 -9.62
C ILE A 393 27.38 -4.55 -10.66
N SER A 394 27.09 -4.71 -11.95
CA SER A 394 28.13 -4.75 -12.98
C SER A 394 27.66 -4.29 -14.35
N VAL A 395 28.60 -3.79 -15.16
CA VAL A 395 28.40 -3.49 -16.59
C VAL A 395 28.02 -4.74 -17.40
N LYS A 396 28.53 -5.92 -16.96
CA LYS A 396 28.21 -7.19 -17.62
C LYS A 396 26.72 -7.48 -17.60
N GLU A 397 26.06 -7.27 -16.44
CA GLU A 397 24.60 -7.45 -16.32
C GLU A 397 23.85 -6.53 -17.25
N VAL A 398 24.22 -5.25 -17.33
CA VAL A 398 23.57 -4.28 -18.23
C VAL A 398 23.72 -4.70 -19.69
N LYS A 399 24.90 -5.21 -20.09
CA LYS A 399 25.10 -5.72 -21.46
C LYS A 399 24.26 -6.96 -21.74
N GLN A 400 24.11 -7.86 -20.79
CA GLN A 400 23.21 -9.03 -20.92
C GLN A 400 21.75 -8.60 -21.06
N ILE A 401 21.30 -7.62 -20.26
CA ILE A 401 19.95 -7.03 -20.39
C ILE A 401 19.72 -6.48 -21.80
N LYS A 402 20.67 -5.72 -22.33
CA LYS A 402 20.55 -5.13 -23.68
C LYS A 402 20.44 -6.20 -24.77
N VAL A 403 21.15 -7.32 -24.64
CA VAL A 403 21.02 -8.43 -25.58
C VAL A 403 19.59 -8.98 -25.56
N ILE A 404 19.05 -9.24 -24.39
CA ILE A 404 17.66 -9.74 -24.24
C ILE A 404 16.65 -8.72 -24.79
N ILE A 405 16.88 -7.43 -24.55
CA ILE A 405 16.03 -6.35 -25.09
C ILE A 405 16.03 -6.36 -26.63
N GLU A 406 17.19 -6.50 -27.27
CA GLU A 406 17.23 -6.55 -28.74
C GLU A 406 16.54 -7.80 -29.29
N GLU A 407 16.64 -8.95 -28.63
CA GLU A 407 15.87 -10.15 -28.98
C GLU A 407 14.36 -9.86 -28.89
N VAL A 408 13.90 -9.22 -27.82
CA VAL A 408 12.49 -8.84 -27.62
C VAL A 408 12.02 -7.86 -28.71
N LYS A 409 12.82 -6.85 -29.03
CA LYS A 409 12.48 -5.89 -30.10
C LYS A 409 12.37 -6.58 -31.46
N GLU A 410 13.27 -7.53 -31.75
CA GLU A 410 13.22 -8.29 -33.01
C GLU A 410 11.95 -9.15 -33.08
N GLU A 411 11.62 -9.86 -32.01
CA GLU A 411 10.36 -10.62 -31.93
C GLU A 411 9.12 -9.74 -32.14
N LEU A 412 9.10 -8.51 -31.59
CA LEU A 412 8.00 -7.57 -31.77
C LEU A 412 7.94 -7.02 -33.21
N ARG A 413 9.10 -6.76 -33.84
CA ARG A 413 9.17 -6.33 -35.27
C ARG A 413 8.66 -7.43 -36.19
N GLU A 414 9.10 -8.68 -36.00
CA GLU A 414 8.64 -9.83 -36.78
C GLU A 414 7.12 -10.05 -36.61
N ALA A 415 6.60 -9.85 -35.42
CA ALA A 415 5.17 -9.95 -35.13
C ALA A 415 4.36 -8.70 -35.58
N GLN A 416 5.03 -7.66 -36.12
CA GLN A 416 4.44 -6.38 -36.51
C GLN A 416 3.66 -5.68 -35.38
N ILE A 417 4.11 -5.86 -34.14
CA ILE A 417 3.55 -5.21 -32.95
C ILE A 417 4.22 -3.84 -32.77
N PRO A 418 3.44 -2.75 -32.68
CA PRO A 418 4.01 -1.40 -32.54
C PRO A 418 4.64 -1.21 -31.15
N PHE A 419 5.80 -0.55 -31.13
CA PHE A 419 6.51 -0.13 -29.91
C PHE A 419 7.43 1.05 -30.23
N ARG A 420 7.97 1.72 -29.22
CA ARG A 420 8.96 2.78 -29.39
C ARG A 420 10.37 2.21 -29.33
N GLU A 421 11.18 2.57 -30.30
CA GLU A 421 12.61 2.18 -30.35
C GLU A 421 13.46 2.93 -29.31
N ASP A 422 13.05 4.16 -28.95
CA ASP A 422 13.77 5.12 -28.13
C ASP A 422 13.35 5.10 -26.65
N VAL A 423 12.92 3.93 -26.14
CA VAL A 423 12.61 3.76 -24.70
C VAL A 423 13.89 3.97 -23.89
N GLU A 424 13.84 4.93 -22.93
CA GLU A 424 14.95 5.16 -22.01
C GLU A 424 15.16 3.95 -21.10
N LEU A 425 16.41 3.53 -20.96
CA LEU A 425 16.83 2.43 -20.10
C LEU A 425 17.67 2.98 -18.95
N GLY A 426 17.24 2.75 -17.73
CA GLY A 426 17.95 3.14 -16.51
C GLY A 426 18.23 2.00 -15.57
N ILE A 427 19.04 2.25 -14.57
CA ILE A 427 19.34 1.32 -13.50
C ILE A 427 19.10 1.94 -12.14
N MET A 428 18.74 1.10 -11.19
CA MET A 428 18.73 1.48 -9.79
C MET A 428 20.15 1.48 -9.22
N ILE A 429 20.56 2.60 -8.66
CA ILE A 429 21.80 2.69 -7.86
C ILE A 429 21.42 2.40 -6.42
N GLU A 430 21.55 1.15 -6.03
CA GLU A 430 21.11 0.69 -4.70
C GLU A 430 22.08 -0.30 -4.06
N THR A 431 23.19 -0.59 -4.75
CA THR A 431 24.30 -1.39 -4.20
C THR A 431 25.57 -0.57 -4.18
N PRO A 432 26.45 -0.73 -3.18
CA PRO A 432 27.75 -0.08 -3.17
C PRO A 432 28.59 -0.39 -4.41
N ALA A 433 28.45 -1.60 -4.98
CA ALA A 433 29.12 -1.97 -6.23
C ALA A 433 28.68 -1.10 -7.41
N ALA A 434 27.36 -0.83 -7.54
CA ALA A 434 26.85 0.05 -8.59
C ALA A 434 27.38 1.49 -8.43
N VAL A 435 27.48 2.00 -7.20
CA VAL A 435 28.06 3.33 -6.94
C VAL A 435 29.51 3.38 -7.39
N MET A 436 30.34 2.40 -6.99
CA MET A 436 31.75 2.37 -7.35
C MET A 436 31.99 2.22 -8.86
N MET A 437 31.06 1.56 -9.57
CA MET A 437 31.10 1.36 -11.01
C MET A 437 30.24 2.36 -11.78
N SER A 438 29.71 3.40 -11.12
CA SER A 438 28.67 4.26 -11.68
C SER A 438 29.14 5.02 -12.94
N ARG A 439 30.41 5.36 -13.07
CA ARG A 439 30.92 6.00 -14.27
C ARG A 439 30.87 5.10 -15.50
N GLU A 440 31.28 3.83 -15.33
CA GLU A 440 31.24 2.83 -16.40
C GLU A 440 29.78 2.45 -16.72
N LEU A 441 28.94 2.33 -15.70
CA LEU A 441 27.53 2.04 -15.85
C LEU A 441 26.79 3.17 -16.57
N ALA A 442 27.14 4.44 -16.31
CA ALA A 442 26.52 5.60 -16.97
C ALA A 442 26.73 5.60 -18.48
N LYS A 443 27.80 5.01 -19.01
CA LYS A 443 28.03 4.86 -20.44
C LYS A 443 27.07 3.88 -21.11
N GLU A 444 26.47 3.01 -20.34
CA GLU A 444 25.63 1.92 -20.83
C GLU A 444 24.12 2.22 -20.72
N VAL A 445 23.72 3.22 -19.96
CA VAL A 445 22.30 3.51 -19.68
C VAL A 445 21.98 4.98 -19.90
N ASP A 446 20.69 5.34 -19.89
CA ASP A 446 20.22 6.70 -20.12
C ASP A 446 20.06 7.48 -18.83
N PHE A 447 19.81 6.79 -17.71
CA PHE A 447 19.63 7.44 -16.41
C PHE A 447 19.95 6.51 -15.23
N PHE A 448 20.10 7.15 -14.07
CA PHE A 448 20.16 6.50 -12.76
C PHE A 448 18.99 6.91 -11.88
N SER A 449 18.51 6.00 -11.05
CA SER A 449 17.61 6.30 -9.95
C SER A 449 18.14 5.65 -8.68
N VAL A 450 18.40 6.45 -7.64
CA VAL A 450 18.98 5.95 -6.39
C VAL A 450 17.91 5.32 -5.53
N GLY A 451 18.04 4.02 -5.26
CA GLY A 451 17.24 3.27 -4.30
C GLY A 451 17.81 3.39 -2.89
N THR A 452 17.50 4.48 -2.19
CA THR A 452 18.18 4.85 -0.95
C THR A 452 17.99 3.85 0.18
N ASN A 453 16.86 3.15 0.22
CA ASN A 453 16.58 2.16 1.27
C ASN A 453 17.55 0.97 1.19
N ASP A 454 17.70 0.36 0.01
CA ASP A 454 18.62 -0.75 -0.19
C ASP A 454 20.07 -0.28 -0.19
N LEU A 455 20.36 0.90 -0.73
CA LEU A 455 21.71 1.47 -0.64
C LEU A 455 22.16 1.66 0.81
N THR A 456 21.30 2.18 1.68
CA THR A 456 21.57 2.33 3.12
C THR A 456 21.78 0.97 3.77
N GLN A 457 20.88 0.01 3.53
CA GLN A 457 20.95 -1.35 4.06
C GLN A 457 22.29 -2.03 3.72
N TYR A 458 22.69 -2.00 2.47
CA TYR A 458 23.94 -2.66 2.02
C TYR A 458 25.19 -1.90 2.41
N THR A 459 25.13 -0.56 2.45
CA THR A 459 26.29 0.26 2.87
C THR A 459 26.59 0.10 4.35
N LEU A 460 25.54 0.10 5.19
CA LEU A 460 25.70 -0.03 6.65
C LEU A 460 25.71 -1.49 7.12
N ALA A 461 25.46 -2.46 6.22
CA ALA A 461 25.32 -3.88 6.55
C ALA A 461 24.26 -4.14 7.64
N ILE A 462 23.12 -3.47 7.53
CA ILE A 462 22.02 -3.53 8.49
C ILE A 462 20.75 -3.99 7.77
N ASP A 463 20.11 -5.04 8.26
CA ASP A 463 18.79 -5.44 7.82
C ASP A 463 17.74 -4.45 8.34
N ARG A 464 17.17 -3.64 7.44
CA ARG A 464 16.14 -2.63 7.77
C ARG A 464 14.81 -3.19 8.26
N GLN A 465 14.58 -4.50 8.09
CA GLN A 465 13.38 -5.17 8.61
C GLN A 465 13.55 -5.66 10.05
N ASN A 466 14.78 -5.68 10.56
CA ASN A 466 15.09 -6.11 11.91
C ASN A 466 14.96 -4.95 12.91
N GLN A 467 13.84 -4.88 13.60
CA GLN A 467 13.53 -3.84 14.59
C GLN A 467 14.59 -3.68 15.70
N LYS A 468 15.38 -4.74 15.98
CA LYS A 468 16.46 -4.66 16.97
C LYS A 468 17.64 -3.78 16.50
N LEU A 469 17.68 -3.50 15.19
CA LEU A 469 18.74 -2.70 14.58
C LEU A 469 18.30 -1.25 14.29
N ASP A 470 17.07 -0.86 14.60
CA ASP A 470 16.54 0.49 14.32
C ASP A 470 17.44 1.61 14.88
N ALA A 471 18.05 1.38 16.05
CA ALA A 471 18.95 2.35 16.67
C ALA A 471 20.31 2.53 15.93
N PHE A 472 20.65 1.61 15.05
CA PHE A 472 21.87 1.61 14.23
C PHE A 472 21.61 2.01 12.79
N TYR A 473 20.36 1.97 12.33
CA TYR A 473 19.96 2.31 10.97
C TYR A 473 19.84 3.83 10.85
N ASP A 474 20.82 4.45 10.21
CA ASP A 474 20.85 5.90 9.96
C ASP A 474 20.81 6.17 8.46
N PRO A 475 19.65 6.55 7.90
CA PRO A 475 19.53 6.89 6.49
C PRO A 475 20.27 8.18 6.11
N HIS A 476 20.58 9.08 7.08
CA HIS A 476 21.39 10.29 6.89
C HIS A 476 22.89 10.04 7.03
N HIS A 477 23.29 8.77 7.11
CA HIS A 477 24.70 8.44 7.35
C HIS A 477 25.61 9.05 6.26
N PRO A 478 26.71 9.72 6.64
CA PRO A 478 27.58 10.43 5.69
C PRO A 478 28.11 9.56 4.55
N ALA A 479 28.32 8.26 4.79
CA ALA A 479 28.73 7.32 3.74
C ALA A 479 27.66 7.16 2.64
N VAL A 480 26.39 7.11 3.01
CA VAL A 480 25.27 7.00 2.07
C VAL A 480 25.17 8.27 1.23
N LEU A 481 25.23 9.45 1.88
CA LEU A 481 25.18 10.75 1.19
C LEU A 481 26.38 10.93 0.25
N ALA A 482 27.57 10.50 0.66
CA ALA A 482 28.77 10.51 -0.18
C ALA A 482 28.63 9.58 -1.41
N MET A 483 28.00 8.43 -1.26
CA MET A 483 27.70 7.52 -2.37
C MET A 483 26.72 8.10 -3.36
N ILE A 484 25.65 8.77 -2.89
CA ILE A 484 24.69 9.47 -3.76
C ILE A 484 25.40 10.56 -4.56
N ARG A 485 26.23 11.36 -3.91
CA ARG A 485 27.03 12.42 -4.56
C ARG A 485 27.95 11.84 -5.63
N MET A 486 28.67 10.78 -5.34
CA MET A 486 29.56 10.10 -6.29
C MET A 486 28.80 9.60 -7.52
N ALA A 487 27.63 8.98 -7.31
CA ALA A 487 26.81 8.51 -8.42
C ALA A 487 26.28 9.68 -9.29
N ALA A 488 25.92 10.82 -8.68
CA ALA A 488 25.48 12.01 -9.39
C ALA A 488 26.61 12.61 -10.24
N GLU A 489 27.77 12.79 -9.66
CA GLU A 489 28.96 13.31 -10.37
C GLU A 489 29.33 12.41 -11.56
N ASN A 490 29.31 11.10 -11.37
CA ASN A 490 29.64 10.14 -12.43
C ASN A 490 28.58 10.08 -13.53
N ALA A 491 27.29 10.16 -13.19
CA ALA A 491 26.21 10.26 -14.16
C ALA A 491 26.38 11.50 -15.07
N HIS A 492 26.53 12.67 -14.44
CA HIS A 492 26.70 13.94 -15.16
C HIS A 492 27.98 13.99 -15.98
N ALA A 493 29.09 13.38 -15.52
CA ALA A 493 30.32 13.29 -16.30
C ALA A 493 30.13 12.55 -17.64
N GLU A 494 29.15 11.67 -17.73
CA GLU A 494 28.79 10.93 -18.95
C GLU A 494 27.50 11.49 -19.61
N GLY A 495 27.02 12.68 -19.17
CA GLY A 495 25.86 13.37 -19.72
C GLY A 495 24.51 12.67 -19.43
N LYS A 496 24.44 11.93 -18.33
CA LYS A 496 23.22 11.22 -17.90
C LYS A 496 22.56 11.93 -16.74
N TRP A 497 21.22 11.86 -16.71
CA TRP A 497 20.48 12.38 -15.56
C TRP A 497 20.38 11.34 -14.43
N ILE A 498 20.18 11.82 -13.21
CA ILE A 498 20.06 11.00 -12.02
C ILE A 498 18.97 11.52 -11.10
N GLY A 499 18.16 10.61 -10.55
CA GLY A 499 17.13 10.89 -9.56
C GLY A 499 17.24 10.02 -8.33
N ILE A 500 16.32 10.26 -7.39
CA ILE A 500 16.10 9.42 -6.20
C ILE A 500 14.67 8.94 -6.20
N CYS A 501 14.45 7.64 -6.00
CA CYS A 501 13.13 7.05 -5.82
C CYS A 501 12.95 6.36 -4.44
N GLY A 502 13.97 6.35 -3.61
CA GLY A 502 13.89 5.87 -2.23
C GLY A 502 13.26 6.89 -1.27
N GLU A 503 13.04 6.47 -0.04
CA GLU A 503 12.35 7.29 0.98
C GLU A 503 13.07 8.60 1.30
N LEU A 504 14.39 8.65 1.19
CA LEU A 504 15.17 9.89 1.40
C LEU A 504 14.79 11.01 0.44
N GLY A 505 14.25 10.69 -0.75
CA GLY A 505 13.77 11.71 -1.68
C GLY A 505 12.66 12.60 -1.11
N ALA A 506 11.89 12.08 -0.15
CA ALA A 506 10.83 12.79 0.55
C ALA A 506 11.31 13.56 1.80
N ASP A 507 12.58 13.41 2.17
CA ASP A 507 13.15 14.10 3.34
C ASP A 507 13.45 15.57 3.01
N LEU A 508 12.63 16.45 3.57
CA LEU A 508 12.73 17.87 3.31
C LEU A 508 13.99 18.50 3.94
N GLU A 509 14.62 17.87 4.92
CA GLU A 509 15.89 18.33 5.50
C GLU A 509 17.06 18.13 4.54
N LEU A 510 17.02 17.04 3.74
CA LEU A 510 18.04 16.72 2.76
C LEU A 510 17.82 17.36 1.38
N THR A 511 16.67 18.00 1.14
CA THR A 511 16.33 18.59 -0.17
C THR A 511 17.44 19.53 -0.69
N GLU A 512 17.95 20.44 0.14
CA GLU A 512 19.01 21.37 -0.25
C GLU A 512 20.31 20.65 -0.60
N GLU A 513 20.65 19.60 0.13
CA GLU A 513 21.84 18.80 -0.12
C GLU A 513 21.71 18.05 -1.45
N PHE A 514 20.56 17.44 -1.72
CA PHE A 514 20.29 16.76 -2.98
C PHE A 514 20.35 17.71 -4.19
N LEU A 515 19.80 18.91 -4.06
CA LEU A 515 19.92 19.95 -5.09
C LEU A 515 21.39 20.35 -5.29
N SER A 516 22.17 20.49 -4.21
CA SER A 516 23.60 20.81 -4.28
C SER A 516 24.46 19.69 -4.93
N MET A 517 24.01 18.44 -4.84
CA MET A 517 24.62 17.31 -5.54
C MET A 517 24.31 17.29 -7.04
N GLY A 518 23.35 18.10 -7.48
CA GLY A 518 22.91 18.18 -8.85
C GLY A 518 21.90 17.11 -9.23
N LEU A 519 21.13 16.57 -8.28
CA LEU A 519 20.08 15.61 -8.64
C LEU A 519 19.03 16.26 -9.55
N ASP A 520 18.64 15.55 -10.61
CA ASP A 520 17.73 16.02 -11.64
C ASP A 520 16.27 15.69 -11.35
N GLU A 521 16.04 14.72 -10.47
CA GLU A 521 14.71 14.21 -10.16
C GLU A 521 14.63 13.71 -8.70
N LEU A 522 13.50 14.01 -8.06
CA LEU A 522 13.11 13.41 -6.78
C LEU A 522 11.72 12.79 -6.94
N SER A 523 11.65 11.47 -6.72
CA SER A 523 10.41 10.71 -6.79
C SER A 523 9.95 10.30 -5.39
N VAL A 524 8.75 10.72 -5.04
CA VAL A 524 8.22 10.64 -3.67
C VAL A 524 6.83 10.03 -3.67
N SER A 525 6.27 9.71 -2.50
CA SER A 525 4.85 9.37 -2.45
C SER A 525 3.99 10.53 -2.98
N PRO A 526 2.83 10.26 -3.61
CA PRO A 526 2.00 11.32 -4.18
C PRO A 526 1.68 12.46 -3.20
N ALA A 527 1.44 12.16 -1.94
CA ALA A 527 1.18 13.17 -0.89
C ALA A 527 2.34 14.11 -0.61
N MET A 528 3.59 13.69 -0.90
CA MET A 528 4.80 14.49 -0.66
C MET A 528 5.19 15.38 -1.84
N VAL A 529 4.52 15.27 -2.99
CA VAL A 529 4.85 16.07 -4.19
C VAL A 529 4.73 17.57 -3.93
N LEU A 530 3.62 18.02 -3.38
CA LEU A 530 3.41 19.44 -3.11
C LEU A 530 4.26 19.98 -1.94
N PRO A 531 4.42 19.28 -0.82
CA PRO A 531 5.38 19.67 0.23
C PRO A 531 6.81 19.82 -0.29
N LEU A 532 7.26 18.85 -1.12
CA LEU A 532 8.59 18.92 -1.72
C LEU A 532 8.72 20.07 -2.71
N ARG A 533 7.70 20.33 -3.56
CA ARG A 533 7.64 21.50 -4.44
C ARG A 533 7.77 22.81 -3.65
N LYS A 534 7.08 22.92 -2.53
CA LYS A 534 7.20 24.08 -1.62
C LYS A 534 8.65 24.25 -1.17
N LYS A 535 9.25 23.17 -0.62
CA LYS A 535 10.63 23.20 -0.14
C LYS A 535 11.62 23.61 -1.22
N ILE A 536 11.52 23.04 -2.43
CA ILE A 536 12.37 23.38 -3.58
C ILE A 536 12.25 24.88 -3.90
N ARG A 537 11.04 25.42 -3.96
CA ARG A 537 10.79 26.82 -4.30
C ARG A 537 11.27 27.82 -3.22
N GLU A 538 11.45 27.37 -2.00
CA GLU A 538 12.00 28.14 -0.88
C GLU A 538 13.53 28.02 -0.78
N THR A 539 14.14 27.03 -1.45
CA THR A 539 15.59 26.79 -1.48
C THR A 539 16.30 27.76 -2.43
N LYS A 540 17.51 28.23 -2.05
CA LYS A 540 18.31 29.19 -2.80
C LYS A 540 19.06 28.60 -3.99
#